data_c8a4ac2a0977dbdad31bd742acf7a695
#
_entry.id   c8a4ac2a0977dbdad31bd742acf7a695
#
_cell.length_a   1.000
_cell.length_b   1.000
_cell.length_c   1.000
_cell.angle_alpha   90.00
_cell.angle_beta   90.00
_cell.angle_gamma   90.00
#
_symmetry.space_group_name_H-M   'P 1'
#
loop_
_entity.id
_entity.type
_entity.pdbx_description
1 polymer ?
#
loop_
_entity_poly.entity_id
_entity_poly.type
_entity_poly.pdbx_seq_one_letter_code
_entity_poly.pdbx_strand_id
1 'polypeptide(L)'
;VREVDRSSFQQINELFCEYHMLVFPGQVLTPEEQIKFAEYWGDLVAHPYAAMKDYPTLIELKNHGKRVDVNQHWHSDMTYNLKPPKLTMLYALEAPEFGGETAFANQILAYKELSEGFKEIIDGLVAFHTAGGLAQIYGEKSEKAPSAEHPLVRIHDENKQKGLYACRAFTKKIVGWSGQESKAMLEFLFEHSVRLEYQARHR
;
A
#
# COMPACT_ATOMS: atom_id res chain seq x y z
N VAL A 1 -6.23 -9.44 19.59
CA VAL A 1 -5.23 -10.07 18.68
C VAL A 1 -4.15 -10.86 19.42
N ARG A 2 -3.95 -10.65 20.74
CA ARG A 2 -2.93 -11.36 21.53
C ARG A 2 -3.11 -12.87 21.58
N GLU A 3 -4.35 -13.33 21.60
CA GLU A 3 -4.74 -14.73 21.78
C GLU A 3 -5.25 -15.38 20.49
N VAL A 4 -4.79 -14.90 19.34
CA VAL A 4 -5.16 -15.47 18.04
C VAL A 4 -4.46 -16.82 17.87
N ASP A 5 -5.25 -17.86 17.65
CA ASP A 5 -4.77 -19.18 17.22
C ASP A 5 -4.93 -19.36 15.70
N ARG A 6 -4.54 -20.51 15.17
CA ARG A 6 -4.63 -20.80 13.75
C ARG A 6 -6.06 -20.73 13.21
N SER A 7 -7.05 -21.18 13.98
CA SER A 7 -8.46 -21.20 13.54
C SER A 7 -9.02 -19.78 13.47
N SER A 8 -8.77 -19.00 14.52
CA SER A 8 -9.15 -17.57 14.57
C SER A 8 -8.45 -16.76 13.49
N PHE A 9 -7.17 -17.04 13.23
CA PHE A 9 -6.44 -16.41 12.15
C PHE A 9 -7.05 -16.70 10.77
N GLN A 10 -7.45 -17.95 10.52
CA GLN A 10 -8.08 -18.30 9.25
C GLN A 10 -9.35 -17.47 9.01
N GLN A 11 -10.20 -17.33 10.01
CA GLN A 11 -11.41 -16.49 9.94
C GLN A 11 -11.07 -15.01 9.70
N ILE A 12 -10.05 -14.48 10.40
CA ILE A 12 -9.58 -13.11 10.19
C ILE A 12 -9.09 -12.92 8.76
N ASN A 13 -8.33 -13.86 8.22
CA ASN A 13 -7.80 -13.79 6.88
C ASN A 13 -8.90 -13.89 5.80
N GLU A 14 -9.92 -14.73 6.00
CA GLU A 14 -11.11 -14.79 5.14
C GLU A 14 -11.84 -13.45 5.10
N LEU A 15 -12.10 -12.84 6.26
CA LEU A 15 -12.69 -11.51 6.35
C LEU A 15 -11.81 -10.43 5.71
N PHE A 16 -10.48 -10.53 5.89
CA PHE A 16 -9.55 -9.59 5.25
C PHE A 16 -9.60 -9.70 3.72
N CYS A 17 -9.68 -10.91 3.17
CA CYS A 17 -9.83 -11.13 1.72
C CYS A 17 -11.17 -10.64 1.17
N GLU A 18 -12.21 -10.61 1.99
CA GLU A 18 -13.55 -10.11 1.61
C GLU A 18 -13.62 -8.57 1.70
N TYR A 19 -13.18 -8.00 2.84
CA TYR A 19 -13.36 -6.57 3.13
C TYR A 19 -12.13 -5.71 2.82
N HIS A 20 -10.94 -6.31 2.63
CA HIS A 20 -9.65 -5.68 2.32
C HIS A 20 -9.11 -4.74 3.41
N MET A 21 -9.89 -4.39 4.39
CA MET A 21 -9.52 -3.62 5.57
C MET A 21 -10.24 -4.15 6.79
N LEU A 22 -9.52 -4.39 7.87
CA LEU A 22 -10.08 -4.80 9.16
C LEU A 22 -9.64 -3.84 10.25
N VAL A 23 -10.51 -3.60 11.21
CA VAL A 23 -10.24 -2.77 12.39
C VAL A 23 -10.43 -3.61 13.64
N PHE A 24 -9.47 -3.57 14.55
CA PHE A 24 -9.47 -4.27 15.82
C PHE A 24 -9.46 -3.23 16.97
N PRO A 25 -10.63 -2.72 17.38
CA PRO A 25 -10.69 -1.67 18.40
C PRO A 25 -10.26 -2.19 19.79
N GLY A 26 -9.79 -1.26 20.63
CA GLY A 26 -9.51 -1.54 22.04
C GLY A 26 -8.29 -2.45 22.29
N GLN A 27 -7.40 -2.62 21.32
CA GLN A 27 -6.17 -3.39 21.50
C GLN A 27 -5.12 -2.59 22.24
N VAL A 28 -4.40 -3.25 23.15
CA VAL A 28 -3.19 -2.70 23.80
C VAL A 28 -2.07 -3.70 23.51
N LEU A 29 -1.13 -3.34 22.63
CA LEU A 29 -0.07 -4.21 22.15
C LEU A 29 1.30 -3.66 22.48
N THR A 30 2.22 -4.55 22.85
CA THR A 30 3.66 -4.26 22.76
C THR A 30 4.14 -4.40 21.32
N PRO A 31 5.32 -3.85 20.97
CA PRO A 31 5.92 -4.06 19.65
C PRO A 31 6.07 -5.54 19.29
N GLU A 32 6.47 -6.38 20.25
CA GLU A 32 6.62 -7.82 20.05
C GLU A 32 5.28 -8.52 19.76
N GLU A 33 4.21 -8.11 20.43
CA GLU A 33 2.87 -8.64 20.20
C GLU A 33 2.33 -8.24 18.83
N GLN A 34 2.61 -7.01 18.38
CA GLN A 34 2.26 -6.56 17.04
C GLN A 34 3.03 -7.35 15.98
N ILE A 35 4.33 -7.54 16.15
CA ILE A 35 5.18 -8.35 15.27
C ILE A 35 4.64 -9.78 15.20
N LYS A 36 4.43 -10.43 16.34
CA LYS A 36 3.92 -11.81 16.42
C LYS A 36 2.58 -11.98 15.71
N PHE A 37 1.69 -11.00 15.82
CA PHE A 37 0.42 -11.05 15.10
C PHE A 37 0.61 -10.88 13.58
N ALA A 38 1.50 -10.00 13.16
CA ALA A 38 1.79 -9.79 11.74
C ALA A 38 2.44 -11.00 11.06
N GLU A 39 3.24 -11.80 11.80
CA GLU A 39 3.89 -13.02 11.30
C GLU A 39 2.92 -14.10 10.83
N TYR A 40 1.65 -14.05 11.22
CA TYR A 40 0.63 -14.96 10.68
C TYR A 40 0.45 -14.82 9.16
N TRP A 41 0.75 -13.65 8.57
CA TRP A 41 0.68 -13.44 7.12
C TRP A 41 1.99 -13.70 6.39
N GLY A 42 3.07 -14.07 7.09
CA GLY A 42 4.35 -14.41 6.52
C GLY A 42 5.51 -13.53 7.00
N ASP A 43 6.60 -13.54 6.24
CA ASP A 43 7.81 -12.81 6.59
C ASP A 43 7.58 -11.29 6.59
N LEU A 44 8.10 -10.64 7.61
CA LEU A 44 8.01 -9.20 7.74
C LEU A 44 9.11 -8.49 6.92
N VAL A 45 8.78 -7.33 6.39
CA VAL A 45 9.68 -6.55 5.54
C VAL A 45 10.13 -5.30 6.29
N ALA A 46 11.44 -5.11 6.42
CA ALA A 46 12.00 -3.87 6.99
C ALA A 46 11.92 -2.72 5.98
N HIS A 47 11.52 -1.54 6.46
CA HIS A 47 11.48 -0.34 5.62
C HIS A 47 12.92 0.18 5.38
N PRO A 48 13.31 0.50 4.13
CA PRO A 48 14.71 0.80 3.80
C PRO A 48 15.24 2.09 4.45
N TYR A 49 14.36 3.03 4.83
CA TYR A 49 14.77 4.35 5.32
C TYR A 49 14.25 4.70 6.73
N ALA A 50 13.24 4.02 7.24
CA ALA A 50 12.52 4.44 8.45
C ALA A 50 12.35 3.32 9.48
N ALA A 51 13.10 2.23 9.36
CA ALA A 51 13.07 1.13 10.30
C ALA A 51 13.47 1.59 11.72
N MET A 52 12.74 1.16 12.74
CA MET A 52 13.11 1.40 14.13
C MET A 52 14.37 0.62 14.49
N LYS A 53 15.24 1.20 15.31
CA LYS A 53 16.52 0.59 15.69
C LYS A 53 16.36 -0.76 16.40
N ASP A 54 15.42 -0.81 17.34
CA ASP A 54 15.21 -2.00 18.18
C ASP A 54 14.19 -2.99 17.57
N TYR A 55 13.39 -2.52 16.62
CA TYR A 55 12.37 -3.29 15.91
C TYR A 55 12.42 -2.98 14.41
N PRO A 56 13.38 -3.56 13.66
CA PRO A 56 13.62 -3.19 12.25
C PRO A 56 12.43 -3.40 11.30
N THR A 57 11.47 -4.23 11.67
CA THR A 57 10.24 -4.48 10.91
C THR A 57 9.09 -3.51 11.25
N LEU A 58 9.31 -2.62 12.20
CA LEU A 58 8.38 -1.55 12.56
C LEU A 58 8.91 -0.19 12.13
N ILE A 59 7.99 0.71 11.84
CA ILE A 59 8.26 2.13 11.66
C ILE A 59 7.39 2.94 12.60
N GLU A 60 7.94 3.99 13.17
CA GLU A 60 7.17 4.94 13.96
C GLU A 60 6.75 6.10 13.05
N LEU A 61 5.45 6.30 12.89
CA LEU A 61 4.88 7.42 12.14
C LEU A 61 4.42 8.48 13.14
N LYS A 62 5.10 9.62 13.14
CA LYS A 62 4.73 10.80 13.95
C LYS A 62 4.45 12.00 13.05
N ASN A 63 3.28 12.59 13.20
CA ASN A 63 3.01 13.89 12.61
C ASN A 63 3.47 14.99 13.57
N HIS A 64 4.60 15.63 13.23
CA HIS A 64 5.16 16.72 14.03
C HIS A 64 4.63 18.10 13.61
N GLY A 65 3.44 18.18 12.99
CA GLY A 65 2.88 19.43 12.49
C GLY A 65 3.63 20.02 11.28
N LYS A 66 4.52 19.25 10.65
CA LYS A 66 5.19 19.65 9.42
C LYS A 66 4.23 19.51 8.25
N ARG A 67 4.22 20.50 7.35
CA ARG A 67 3.35 20.52 6.15
C ARG A 67 3.70 19.48 5.08
N VAL A 68 4.84 18.81 5.19
CA VAL A 68 5.28 17.78 4.23
C VAL A 68 5.29 16.46 4.96
N ASP A 69 4.28 15.66 4.69
CA ASP A 69 4.19 14.28 5.15
C ASP A 69 4.43 13.34 3.97
N VAL A 70 5.21 12.31 4.19
CA VAL A 70 5.52 11.26 3.20
C VAL A 70 4.24 10.55 2.76
N ASN A 71 3.23 10.50 3.64
CA ASN A 71 1.97 9.77 3.46
C ASN A 71 0.83 10.61 2.86
N GLN A 72 1.10 11.82 2.36
CA GLN A 72 0.07 12.68 1.74
C GLN A 72 -0.40 12.20 0.37
N HIS A 73 0.33 11.30 -0.27
CA HIS A 73 -0.01 10.81 -1.60
C HIS A 73 -0.56 9.39 -1.52
N TRP A 74 -1.58 9.13 -2.31
CA TRP A 74 -2.10 7.79 -2.49
C TRP A 74 -1.00 6.83 -2.95
N HIS A 75 -0.85 5.72 -2.23
CA HIS A 75 0.18 4.71 -2.48
C HIS A 75 -0.26 3.33 -2.00
N SER A 76 0.36 2.31 -2.54
CA SER A 76 0.49 1.01 -1.89
C SER A 76 1.92 0.88 -1.40
N ASP A 77 2.11 0.32 -0.22
CA ASP A 77 3.40 0.29 0.43
C ASP A 77 4.44 -0.51 -0.36
N MET A 78 5.63 0.05 -0.45
CA MET A 78 6.85 -0.58 -0.95
C MET A 78 6.70 -1.27 -2.32
N THR A 79 5.86 -0.72 -3.21
CA THR A 79 5.67 -1.25 -4.59
C THR A 79 6.95 -1.21 -5.42
N TYR A 80 7.97 -0.51 -4.96
CA TYR A 80 9.31 -0.48 -5.53
C TYR A 80 10.16 -1.71 -5.18
N ASN A 81 9.68 -2.61 -4.32
CA ASN A 81 10.32 -3.89 -4.05
C ASN A 81 9.88 -4.94 -5.06
N LEU A 82 10.79 -5.86 -5.42
CA LEU A 82 10.47 -6.99 -6.28
C LEU A 82 9.39 -7.90 -5.66
N LYS A 83 9.42 -8.02 -4.33
CA LYS A 83 8.39 -8.69 -3.51
C LYS A 83 7.83 -7.68 -2.52
N PRO A 84 6.77 -6.93 -2.86
CA PRO A 84 6.13 -6.00 -1.93
C PRO A 84 5.50 -6.73 -0.75
N PRO A 85 5.35 -6.05 0.41
CA PRO A 85 4.61 -6.65 1.54
C PRO A 85 3.17 -6.97 1.11
N LYS A 86 2.65 -8.06 1.67
CA LYS A 86 1.29 -8.54 1.40
C LYS A 86 0.23 -7.57 1.91
N LEU A 87 0.47 -7.03 3.10
CA LEU A 87 -0.38 -6.06 3.79
C LEU A 87 0.44 -5.17 4.70
N THR A 88 -0.18 -4.10 5.18
CA THR A 88 0.38 -3.21 6.21
C THR A 88 -0.54 -3.22 7.43
N MET A 89 0.06 -3.28 8.61
CA MET A 89 -0.64 -3.20 9.88
C MET A 89 -0.29 -1.89 10.59
N LEU A 90 -1.31 -1.09 10.89
CA LEU A 90 -1.16 0.15 11.64
C LEU A 90 -1.66 -0.06 13.08
N TYR A 91 -0.87 0.37 14.05
CA TYR A 91 -1.26 0.43 15.46
C TYR A 91 -1.23 1.88 15.94
N ALA A 92 -2.38 2.44 16.24
CA ALA A 92 -2.48 3.81 16.71
C ALA A 92 -2.14 3.90 18.21
N LEU A 93 -1.08 4.66 18.53
CA LEU A 93 -0.70 5.00 19.91
C LEU A 93 -1.41 6.27 20.36
N GLU A 94 -1.50 7.26 19.48
CA GLU A 94 -2.20 8.52 19.70
C GLU A 94 -2.97 8.87 18.44
N ALA A 95 -4.20 9.34 18.60
CA ALA A 95 -5.00 9.87 17.51
C ALA A 95 -5.52 11.26 17.92
N PRO A 96 -5.53 12.26 17.01
CA PRO A 96 -6.08 13.57 17.31
C PRO A 96 -7.59 13.47 17.51
N GLU A 97 -8.17 14.41 18.28
CA GLU A 97 -9.62 14.48 18.48
C GLU A 97 -10.37 14.70 17.15
N PHE A 98 -9.77 15.48 16.23
CA PHE A 98 -10.32 15.76 14.90
C PHE A 98 -9.28 15.55 13.82
N GLY A 99 -9.68 14.98 12.67
CA GLY A 99 -8.79 14.68 11.55
C GLY A 99 -7.87 13.50 11.81
N GLY A 100 -6.82 13.39 11.00
CA GLY A 100 -5.84 12.31 11.10
C GLY A 100 -6.34 10.96 10.58
N GLU A 101 -7.43 10.94 9.84
CA GLU A 101 -7.98 9.73 9.24
C GLU A 101 -7.05 9.15 8.19
N THR A 102 -6.93 7.83 8.16
CA THR A 102 -6.31 7.12 7.05
C THR A 102 -7.40 6.77 6.04
N ALA A 103 -7.19 7.17 4.79
CA ALA A 103 -8.07 6.84 3.69
C ALA A 103 -7.53 5.65 2.91
N PHE A 104 -8.40 4.72 2.54
CA PHE A 104 -8.11 3.54 1.73
C PHE A 104 -8.97 3.57 0.49
N ALA A 105 -8.44 3.11 -0.66
CA ALA A 105 -9.17 3.01 -1.91
C ALA A 105 -9.13 1.59 -2.47
N ASN A 106 -10.30 1.03 -2.75
CA ASN A 106 -10.45 -0.35 -3.24
C ASN A 106 -10.04 -0.46 -4.71
N GLN A 107 -8.84 -0.96 -4.97
CA GLN A 107 -8.28 -1.09 -6.31
C GLN A 107 -8.92 -2.20 -7.14
N ILE A 108 -9.57 -3.18 -6.51
CA ILE A 108 -10.35 -4.21 -7.20
C ILE A 108 -11.63 -3.58 -7.75
N LEU A 109 -12.33 -2.77 -6.95
CA LEU A 109 -13.52 -2.06 -7.40
C LEU A 109 -13.16 -1.05 -8.49
N ALA A 110 -12.08 -0.29 -8.32
CA ALA A 110 -11.59 0.64 -9.33
C ALA A 110 -11.32 -0.04 -10.68
N TYR A 111 -10.73 -1.24 -10.69
CA TYR A 111 -10.55 -2.02 -11.90
C TYR A 111 -11.89 -2.49 -12.49
N LYS A 112 -12.82 -2.98 -11.67
CA LYS A 112 -14.13 -3.48 -12.12
C LYS A 112 -14.94 -2.40 -12.84
N GLU A 113 -14.86 -1.16 -12.40
CA GLU A 113 -15.61 -0.02 -12.95
C GLU A 113 -14.99 0.59 -14.23
N LEU A 114 -13.85 0.09 -14.69
CA LEU A 114 -13.32 0.45 -16.01
C LEU A 114 -14.15 -0.21 -17.12
N SER A 115 -14.25 0.45 -18.28
CA SER A 115 -14.86 -0.15 -19.47
C SER A 115 -14.06 -1.35 -19.96
N GLU A 116 -14.72 -2.31 -20.63
CA GLU A 116 -14.05 -3.51 -21.13
C GLU A 116 -12.92 -3.15 -22.11
N GLY A 117 -13.15 -2.22 -23.04
CA GLY A 117 -12.08 -1.78 -23.96
C GLY A 117 -10.88 -1.16 -23.25
N PHE A 118 -11.09 -0.48 -22.12
CA PHE A 118 -9.96 0.05 -21.32
C PHE A 118 -9.23 -1.07 -20.58
N LYS A 119 -9.94 -2.05 -20.03
CA LYS A 119 -9.36 -3.24 -19.41
C LYS A 119 -8.50 -4.03 -20.41
N GLU A 120 -8.97 -4.21 -21.63
CA GLU A 120 -8.22 -4.88 -22.72
C GLU A 120 -6.89 -4.19 -22.99
N ILE A 121 -6.85 -2.84 -22.93
CA ILE A 121 -5.60 -2.07 -23.13
C ILE A 121 -4.62 -2.30 -21.97
N ILE A 122 -5.08 -2.29 -20.73
CA ILE A 122 -4.19 -2.25 -19.56
C ILE A 122 -3.80 -3.62 -19.01
N ASP A 123 -4.54 -4.67 -19.30
CA ASP A 123 -4.36 -6.02 -18.68
C ASP A 123 -2.99 -6.65 -18.91
N GLY A 124 -2.32 -6.30 -20.01
CA GLY A 124 -0.98 -6.82 -20.33
C GLY A 124 0.16 -5.83 -20.03
N LEU A 125 -0.14 -4.64 -19.52
CA LEU A 125 0.86 -3.60 -19.31
C LEU A 125 1.66 -3.84 -18.03
N VAL A 126 2.93 -3.42 -18.06
CA VAL A 126 3.86 -3.45 -16.94
C VAL A 126 4.22 -2.02 -16.58
N ALA A 127 4.19 -1.71 -15.29
CA ALA A 127 4.55 -0.41 -14.76
C ALA A 127 5.87 -0.47 -14.00
N PHE A 128 6.68 0.57 -14.12
CA PHE A 128 7.93 0.76 -13.38
C PHE A 128 7.68 1.59 -12.13
N HIS A 129 8.08 1.06 -10.98
CA HIS A 129 7.96 1.68 -9.66
C HIS A 129 9.33 1.96 -9.08
N THR A 130 9.49 3.09 -8.38
CA THR A 130 10.74 3.44 -7.70
C THR A 130 10.49 4.23 -6.42
N ALA A 131 11.35 4.00 -5.43
CA ALA A 131 11.45 4.79 -4.21
C ALA A 131 12.25 6.10 -4.39
N GLY A 132 12.61 6.51 -5.62
CA GLY A 132 13.51 7.65 -5.86
C GLY A 132 13.03 8.95 -5.20
N GLY A 133 11.73 9.25 -5.21
CA GLY A 133 11.17 10.40 -4.49
C GLY A 133 11.27 10.27 -2.97
N LEU A 134 11.03 9.07 -2.45
CA LEU A 134 11.18 8.77 -1.03
C LEU A 134 12.63 8.87 -0.59
N ALA A 135 13.57 8.31 -1.36
CA ALA A 135 15.00 8.41 -1.08
C ALA A 135 15.46 9.87 -0.91
N GLN A 136 15.02 10.77 -1.79
CA GLN A 136 15.31 12.21 -1.68
C GLN A 136 14.83 12.83 -0.37
N ILE A 137 13.65 12.44 0.13
CA ILE A 137 13.12 12.93 1.41
C ILE A 137 14.04 12.52 2.56
N TYR A 138 14.68 11.35 2.47
CA TYR A 138 15.63 10.86 3.45
C TYR A 138 17.11 11.24 3.15
N GLY A 139 17.33 12.13 2.18
CA GLY A 139 18.69 12.62 1.85
C GLY A 139 19.53 11.67 1.01
N GLU A 140 18.91 10.64 0.43
CA GLU A 140 19.59 9.66 -0.42
C GLU A 140 19.44 9.99 -1.91
N LYS A 141 20.32 9.42 -2.74
CA LYS A 141 20.29 9.63 -4.19
C LYS A 141 19.22 8.78 -4.85
N SER A 142 18.36 9.40 -5.65
CA SER A 142 17.27 8.73 -6.37
C SER A 142 17.72 7.58 -7.28
N GLU A 143 18.91 7.70 -7.89
CA GLU A 143 19.44 6.69 -8.81
C GLU A 143 19.82 5.37 -8.13
N LYS A 144 20.03 5.41 -6.80
CA LYS A 144 20.34 4.23 -5.99
C LYS A 144 19.12 3.66 -5.26
N ALA A 145 17.97 4.32 -5.40
CA ALA A 145 16.75 3.89 -4.74
C ALA A 145 16.26 2.54 -5.31
N PRO A 146 15.68 1.68 -4.48
CA PRO A 146 15.08 0.45 -4.95
C PRO A 146 13.98 0.74 -5.98
N SER A 147 13.91 -0.15 -6.97
CA SER A 147 12.91 -0.09 -8.04
C SER A 147 12.53 -1.47 -8.52
N ALA A 148 11.32 -1.62 -9.02
CA ALA A 148 10.80 -2.87 -9.57
C ALA A 148 9.78 -2.61 -10.68
N GLU A 149 9.59 -3.61 -11.52
CA GLU A 149 8.53 -3.65 -12.52
C GLU A 149 7.44 -4.61 -12.07
N HIS A 150 6.17 -4.18 -12.19
CA HIS A 150 5.01 -4.97 -11.82
C HIS A 150 3.93 -4.88 -12.89
N PRO A 151 3.09 -5.92 -13.05
CA PRO A 151 1.87 -5.79 -13.84
C PRO A 151 1.04 -4.60 -13.37
N LEU A 152 0.54 -3.79 -14.31
CA LEU A 152 -0.33 -2.65 -14.04
C LEU A 152 -1.68 -3.10 -13.44
N VAL A 153 -2.11 -4.30 -13.81
CA VAL A 153 -3.25 -5.02 -13.24
C VAL A 153 -2.73 -6.30 -12.59
N ARG A 154 -2.85 -6.39 -11.26
CA ARG A 154 -2.45 -7.58 -10.49
C ARG A 154 -3.65 -8.44 -10.16
N ILE A 155 -3.41 -9.75 -10.13
CA ILE A 155 -4.35 -10.72 -9.55
C ILE A 155 -3.99 -10.89 -8.08
N HIS A 156 -4.95 -10.67 -7.19
CA HIS A 156 -4.75 -10.87 -5.77
C HIS A 156 -4.55 -12.37 -5.47
N ASP A 157 -3.49 -12.71 -4.74
CA ASP A 157 -3.03 -14.09 -4.59
C ASP A 157 -4.06 -15.02 -3.95
N GLU A 158 -4.89 -14.54 -3.04
CA GLU A 158 -5.88 -15.33 -2.31
C GLU A 158 -7.27 -15.31 -2.95
N ASN A 159 -7.87 -14.14 -3.13
CA ASN A 159 -9.23 -14.02 -3.66
C ASN A 159 -9.32 -14.05 -5.19
N LYS A 160 -8.19 -14.10 -5.90
CA LYS A 160 -8.05 -14.21 -7.37
C LYS A 160 -8.70 -13.07 -8.16
N GLN A 161 -9.04 -11.97 -7.51
CA GLN A 161 -9.63 -10.81 -8.19
C GLN A 161 -8.52 -9.93 -8.78
N LYS A 162 -8.82 -9.33 -9.95
CA LYS A 162 -7.95 -8.33 -10.58
C LYS A 162 -8.15 -6.98 -9.90
N GLY A 163 -7.03 -6.27 -9.66
CA GLY A 163 -7.03 -4.91 -9.14
C GLY A 163 -5.96 -4.05 -9.80
N LEU A 164 -6.18 -2.75 -9.83
CA LEU A 164 -5.17 -1.80 -10.31
C LEU A 164 -3.95 -1.82 -9.37
N TYR A 165 -2.77 -1.77 -9.96
CA TYR A 165 -1.51 -1.75 -9.20
C TYR A 165 -0.60 -0.62 -9.69
N ALA A 166 -1.09 0.60 -9.56
CA ALA A 166 -0.37 1.82 -9.84
C ALA A 166 -0.69 2.86 -8.77
N CYS A 167 0.29 3.63 -8.35
CA CYS A 167 0.09 4.71 -7.40
C CYS A 167 0.98 5.92 -7.72
N ARG A 168 0.46 7.11 -7.45
CA ARG A 168 1.15 8.39 -7.75
C ARG A 168 2.51 8.50 -7.07
N ALA A 169 2.66 7.96 -5.87
CA ALA A 169 3.90 8.05 -5.12
C ALA A 169 5.07 7.34 -5.81
N PHE A 170 4.86 6.12 -6.29
CA PHE A 170 5.94 5.24 -6.72
C PHE A 170 5.93 4.88 -8.19
N THR A 171 4.78 4.83 -8.88
CA THR A 171 4.69 4.48 -10.29
C THR A 171 5.13 5.64 -11.18
N LYS A 172 6.08 5.42 -12.09
CA LYS A 172 6.69 6.50 -12.88
C LYS A 172 6.44 6.39 -14.37
N LYS A 173 6.35 5.18 -14.91
CA LYS A 173 6.11 4.96 -16.35
C LYS A 173 5.52 3.59 -16.62
N ILE A 174 4.95 3.44 -17.81
CA ILE A 174 4.59 2.15 -18.39
C ILE A 174 5.79 1.69 -19.23
N VAL A 175 6.20 0.44 -19.02
CA VAL A 175 7.37 -0.14 -19.71
C VAL A 175 7.09 -0.23 -21.20
N GLY A 176 8.04 0.21 -22.00
CA GLY A 176 7.92 0.22 -23.47
C GLY A 176 7.14 1.41 -24.05
N TRP A 177 6.53 2.26 -23.22
CA TRP A 177 5.80 3.46 -23.68
C TRP A 177 6.66 4.71 -23.61
N SER A 178 6.35 5.70 -24.43
CA SER A 178 6.96 7.03 -24.33
C SER A 178 6.54 7.71 -23.01
N GLY A 179 7.32 8.69 -22.57
CA GLY A 179 7.01 9.44 -21.36
C GLY A 179 5.66 10.18 -21.43
N GLN A 180 5.29 10.67 -22.61
CA GLN A 180 4.03 11.37 -22.84
C GLN A 180 2.83 10.42 -22.75
N GLU A 181 2.90 9.26 -23.38
CA GLU A 181 1.87 8.22 -23.32
C GLU A 181 1.70 7.68 -21.92
N SER A 182 2.82 7.31 -21.27
CA SER A 182 2.83 6.85 -19.88
C SER A 182 2.16 7.86 -18.95
N LYS A 183 2.51 9.15 -19.08
CA LYS A 183 1.94 10.22 -18.26
C LYS A 183 0.43 10.31 -18.44
N ALA A 184 -0.07 10.34 -19.67
CA ALA A 184 -1.50 10.46 -19.95
C ALA A 184 -2.30 9.30 -19.35
N MET A 185 -1.84 8.06 -19.55
CA MET A 185 -2.47 6.87 -19.03
C MET A 185 -2.43 6.81 -17.50
N LEU A 186 -1.27 7.04 -16.90
CA LEU A 186 -1.09 6.96 -15.44
C LEU A 186 -1.86 8.06 -14.70
N GLU A 187 -1.93 9.29 -15.23
CA GLU A 187 -2.74 10.35 -14.61
C GLU A 187 -4.22 9.96 -14.57
N PHE A 188 -4.77 9.46 -15.68
CA PHE A 188 -6.15 8.94 -15.67
C PHE A 188 -6.35 7.86 -14.61
N LEU A 189 -5.46 6.86 -14.54
CA LEU A 189 -5.55 5.77 -13.56
C LEU A 189 -5.41 6.25 -12.12
N PHE A 190 -4.51 7.21 -11.84
CA PHE A 190 -4.33 7.77 -10.51
C PHE A 190 -5.59 8.51 -10.03
N GLU A 191 -6.26 9.25 -10.90
CA GLU A 191 -7.50 9.95 -10.57
C GLU A 191 -8.67 8.96 -10.42
N HIS A 192 -8.79 8.02 -11.35
CA HIS A 192 -9.84 7.02 -11.33
C HIS A 192 -9.76 6.14 -10.09
N SER A 193 -8.56 5.67 -9.73
CA SER A 193 -8.36 4.69 -8.64
C SER A 193 -8.67 5.23 -7.24
N VAL A 194 -8.79 6.54 -7.09
CA VAL A 194 -9.05 7.20 -5.80
C VAL A 194 -10.36 7.97 -5.75
N ARG A 195 -11.32 7.64 -6.63
CA ARG A 195 -12.66 8.23 -6.60
C ARG A 195 -13.34 7.94 -5.27
N LEU A 196 -14.18 8.85 -4.82
CA LEU A 196 -14.85 8.76 -3.51
C LEU A 196 -15.65 7.46 -3.33
N GLU A 197 -16.22 6.94 -4.41
CA GLU A 197 -17.00 5.71 -4.43
C GLU A 197 -16.19 4.46 -4.06
N TYR A 198 -14.86 4.53 -4.17
CA TYR A 198 -13.96 3.43 -3.85
C TYR A 198 -13.29 3.58 -2.48
N GLN A 199 -13.55 4.70 -1.79
CA GLN A 199 -12.84 5.04 -0.56
C GLN A 199 -13.56 4.55 0.69
N ALA A 200 -12.77 4.10 1.66
CA ALA A 200 -13.14 3.99 3.06
C ALA A 200 -12.15 4.81 3.91
N ARG A 201 -12.60 5.32 5.04
CA ARG A 201 -11.77 6.10 5.97
C ARG A 201 -11.91 5.56 7.37
N HIS A 202 -10.79 5.55 8.10
CA HIS A 202 -10.74 5.14 9.50
C HIS A 202 -9.77 6.03 10.27
N ARG A 203 -10.13 6.29 11.55
CA ARG A 203 -9.32 7.03 12.51
C ARG A 203 -9.05 6.18 13.74
#